data_b12e9c361cfa5e0df0720e90293c5e7b
#
_entry.id   b12e9c361cfa5e0df0720e90293c5e7b
#
_cell.length_a   1.000
_cell.length_b   1.000
_cell.length_c   1.000
_cell.angle_alpha   90.00
_cell.angle_beta   90.00
_cell.angle_gamma   90.00
#
_symmetry.space_group_name_H-M   'P 1'
#
loop_
_entity.id
_entity.type
_entity.pdbx_description
1 polymer ?
#
loop_
_entity_poly.entity_id
_entity_poly.type
_entity_poly.pdbx_seq_one_letter_code
_entity_poly.pdbx_strand_id
1 'polypeptide(L)'
;MTEIIYATQAVLAVMFALWTYDRYAKRWPATLGNDVVTGSVQRADFVLDGHIGQWLVSYGYEVRGRRYFDSFEARDFKARTNEAGLEKFRESYPIGYGLTVFYWKEDPSVHWLHKPPSTKAVFSNALDVPLLVLVLTNVPLLFVHWLISMQAG
;
A
#
# COMPACT_ATOMS: atom_id res chain seq x y z
N MET A 1 35.13 22.80 -0.49
CA MET A 1 34.00 22.78 0.46
C MET A 1 32.67 22.39 -0.22
N THR A 2 32.35 22.93 -1.39
CA THR A 2 31.16 22.59 -2.18
C THR A 2 31.06 21.11 -2.58
N GLU A 3 32.15 20.46 -2.97
CA GLU A 3 32.17 19.04 -3.34
C GLU A 3 31.79 18.12 -2.18
N ILE A 4 32.20 18.44 -0.97
CA ILE A 4 31.85 17.66 0.24
C ILE A 4 30.36 17.76 0.51
N ILE A 5 29.76 18.94 0.30
CA ILE A 5 28.31 19.15 0.49
C ILE A 5 27.52 18.32 -0.51
N TYR A 6 27.88 18.35 -1.79
CA TYR A 6 27.21 17.54 -2.82
C TYR A 6 27.37 16.04 -2.60
N ALA A 7 28.56 15.59 -2.21
CA ALA A 7 28.80 14.18 -1.87
C ALA A 7 27.92 13.73 -0.68
N THR A 8 27.83 14.56 0.36
CA THR A 8 26.99 14.24 1.53
C THR A 8 25.52 14.19 1.17
N GLN A 9 25.02 15.12 0.34
CA GLN A 9 23.64 15.14 -0.11
C GLN A 9 23.29 13.93 -0.98
N ALA A 10 24.22 13.53 -1.88
CA ALA A 10 24.03 12.33 -2.70
C ALA A 10 23.92 11.06 -1.84
N VAL A 11 24.78 10.91 -0.82
CA VAL A 11 24.74 9.79 0.12
C VAL A 11 23.41 9.78 0.89
N LEU A 12 22.97 10.92 1.40
CA LEU A 12 21.69 11.01 2.12
C LEU A 12 20.51 10.67 1.23
N ALA A 13 20.49 11.13 -0.02
CA ALA A 13 19.43 10.81 -0.97
C ALA A 13 19.38 9.31 -1.28
N VAL A 14 20.53 8.66 -1.47
CA VAL A 14 20.61 7.21 -1.68
C VAL A 14 20.14 6.44 -0.45
N MET A 15 20.57 6.82 0.74
CA MET A 15 20.12 6.20 1.99
C MET A 15 18.62 6.33 2.19
N PHE A 16 18.05 7.49 1.89
CA PHE A 16 16.62 7.72 1.98
C PHE A 16 15.83 6.93 0.94
N ALA A 17 16.36 6.80 -0.29
CA ALA A 17 15.77 5.96 -1.34
C ALA A 17 15.77 4.48 -0.93
N LEU A 18 16.87 3.98 -0.38
CA LEU A 18 16.96 2.61 0.13
C LEU A 18 16.00 2.36 1.31
N TRP A 19 15.90 3.32 2.22
CA TRP A 19 14.98 3.23 3.36
C TRP A 19 13.51 3.23 2.92
N THR A 20 13.12 4.11 1.98
CA THR A 20 11.76 4.14 1.43
C THR A 20 11.46 2.87 0.66
N TYR A 21 12.38 2.38 -0.14
CA TYR A 21 12.25 1.12 -0.87
C TYR A 21 12.04 -0.06 0.09
N ASP A 22 12.87 -0.20 1.14
CA ASP A 22 12.74 -1.26 2.15
C ASP A 22 11.38 -1.20 2.85
N ARG A 23 10.92 0.00 3.17
CA ARG A 23 9.61 0.21 3.82
C ARG A 23 8.44 -0.16 2.89
N TYR A 24 8.54 0.17 1.60
CA TYR A 24 7.54 -0.24 0.60
C TYR A 24 7.59 -1.74 0.32
N ALA A 25 8.78 -2.31 0.17
CA ALA A 25 8.97 -3.73 -0.06
C ALA A 25 8.43 -4.58 1.11
N LYS A 26 8.64 -4.15 2.36
CA LYS A 26 8.07 -4.81 3.55
C LYS A 26 6.55 -4.71 3.62
N ARG A 27 5.98 -3.59 3.17
CA ARG A 27 4.52 -3.39 3.14
C ARG A 27 3.84 -4.16 2.01
N TRP A 28 4.56 -4.39 0.90
CA TRP A 28 4.05 -5.04 -0.30
C TRP A 28 5.03 -6.12 -0.80
N PRO A 29 5.32 -7.16 0.00
CA PRO A 29 6.27 -8.22 -0.41
C PRO A 29 5.88 -8.89 -1.72
N ALA A 30 4.60 -8.85 -2.09
CA ALA A 30 4.06 -9.41 -3.33
C ALA A 30 4.39 -8.65 -4.61
N THR A 31 5.06 -7.49 -4.57
CA THR A 31 5.49 -6.84 -5.82
C THR A 31 6.47 -7.70 -6.62
N LEU A 32 7.08 -8.69 -5.98
CA LEU A 32 8.10 -9.57 -6.54
C LEU A 32 7.58 -10.92 -7.07
N GLY A 33 6.30 -11.25 -6.86
CA GLY A 33 5.77 -12.55 -7.32
C GLY A 33 4.37 -12.85 -6.80
N ASN A 34 3.40 -12.02 -7.17
CA ASN A 34 2.00 -12.30 -6.85
C ASN A 34 1.36 -13.22 -7.90
N ASP A 35 0.44 -14.00 -7.42
CA ASP A 35 -0.47 -14.80 -8.24
C ASP A 35 -1.92 -14.46 -7.87
N VAL A 36 -2.86 -15.01 -8.61
CA VAL A 36 -4.28 -14.67 -8.48
C VAL A 36 -5.08 -15.94 -8.30
N VAL A 37 -6.06 -15.90 -7.40
CA VAL A 37 -7.03 -16.97 -7.21
C VAL A 37 -8.43 -16.37 -6.98
N THR A 38 -9.46 -17.12 -7.32
CA THR A 38 -10.83 -16.75 -6.96
C THR A 38 -11.12 -17.27 -5.56
N GLY A 39 -11.40 -16.35 -4.65
CA GLY A 39 -11.97 -16.66 -3.34
C GLY A 39 -13.50 -16.57 -3.39
N SER A 40 -14.15 -17.00 -2.33
CA SER A 40 -15.62 -16.92 -2.19
C SER A 40 -16.01 -16.35 -0.82
N VAL A 41 -17.04 -15.52 -0.82
CA VAL A 41 -17.65 -15.02 0.43
C VAL A 41 -18.25 -16.20 1.19
N GLN A 42 -17.89 -16.30 2.45
CA GLN A 42 -18.41 -17.31 3.39
C GLN A 42 -19.48 -16.73 4.31
N ARG A 43 -19.30 -15.45 4.69
CA ARG A 43 -20.18 -14.77 5.64
C ARG A 43 -20.10 -13.26 5.45
N ALA A 44 -21.24 -12.60 5.61
CA ALA A 44 -21.36 -11.14 5.64
C ALA A 44 -22.23 -10.73 6.82
N ASP A 45 -21.65 -10.06 7.79
CA ASP A 45 -22.33 -9.68 9.05
C ASP A 45 -21.88 -8.32 9.57
N PHE A 46 -22.71 -7.78 10.47
CA PHE A 46 -22.36 -6.63 11.29
C PHE A 46 -21.85 -7.12 12.66
N VAL A 47 -20.65 -6.72 13.01
CA VAL A 47 -20.00 -7.11 14.27
C VAL A 47 -19.77 -5.86 15.12
N LEU A 48 -20.09 -5.96 16.41
CA LEU A 48 -19.76 -4.95 17.41
C LEU A 48 -18.45 -5.35 18.09
N ASP A 49 -17.44 -4.50 17.98
CA ASP A 49 -16.21 -4.60 18.74
C ASP A 49 -16.16 -3.45 19.75
N GLY A 50 -16.53 -3.74 21.00
CA GLY A 50 -16.73 -2.72 22.03
C GLY A 50 -17.85 -1.74 21.66
N HIS A 51 -17.48 -0.49 21.36
CA HIS A 51 -18.41 0.58 20.94
C HIS A 51 -18.38 0.85 19.43
N ILE A 52 -17.57 0.12 18.69
CA ILE A 52 -17.38 0.31 17.24
C ILE A 52 -18.10 -0.81 16.51
N GLY A 53 -19.04 -0.44 15.64
CA GLY A 53 -19.71 -1.39 14.75
C GLY A 53 -19.03 -1.45 13.39
N GLN A 54 -18.81 -2.66 12.89
CA GLN A 54 -18.11 -2.90 11.62
C GLN A 54 -18.91 -3.86 10.74
N TRP A 55 -18.99 -3.53 9.45
CA TRP A 55 -19.51 -4.41 8.41
C TRP A 55 -18.38 -5.32 7.92
N LEU A 56 -18.39 -6.60 8.31
CA LEU A 56 -17.33 -7.56 8.01
C LEU A 56 -17.80 -8.58 6.96
N VAL A 57 -16.95 -8.79 5.96
CA VAL A 57 -17.10 -9.85 4.98
C VAL A 57 -15.99 -10.86 5.18
N SER A 58 -16.35 -12.08 5.58
CA SER A 58 -15.42 -13.22 5.67
C SER A 58 -15.42 -13.97 4.36
N TYR A 59 -14.25 -14.33 3.88
CA TYR A 59 -14.05 -15.06 2.64
C TYR A 59 -13.00 -16.15 2.78
N GLY A 60 -13.06 -17.12 1.88
CA GLY A 60 -12.07 -18.19 1.80
C GLY A 60 -11.56 -18.35 0.39
N TYR A 61 -10.34 -18.79 0.23
CA TYR A 61 -9.72 -19.16 -1.04
C TYR A 61 -8.82 -20.37 -0.86
N GLU A 62 -8.53 -21.05 -1.96
CA GLU A 62 -7.72 -22.26 -1.94
C GLU A 62 -6.51 -22.12 -2.87
N VAL A 63 -5.32 -22.40 -2.33
CA VAL A 63 -4.06 -22.41 -3.08
C VAL A 63 -3.34 -23.72 -2.84
N ARG A 64 -3.03 -24.48 -3.89
CA ARG A 64 -2.29 -25.75 -3.84
C ARG A 64 -2.95 -26.77 -2.89
N GLY A 65 -4.29 -26.85 -2.87
CA GLY A 65 -5.06 -27.74 -2.00
C GLY A 65 -5.14 -27.31 -0.54
N ARG A 66 -4.61 -26.14 -0.18
CA ARG A 66 -4.70 -25.58 1.18
C ARG A 66 -5.70 -24.43 1.20
N ARG A 67 -6.58 -24.44 2.19
CA ARG A 67 -7.60 -23.39 2.37
C ARG A 67 -7.10 -22.31 3.30
N TYR A 68 -7.38 -21.08 2.92
CA TYR A 68 -7.10 -19.86 3.68
C TYR A 68 -8.40 -19.10 3.89
N PHE A 69 -8.52 -18.46 5.06
CA PHE A 69 -9.68 -17.66 5.43
C PHE A 69 -9.22 -16.32 5.97
N ASP A 70 -9.95 -15.28 5.61
CA ASP A 70 -9.74 -13.94 6.15
C ASP A 70 -11.03 -13.12 6.09
N SER A 71 -10.99 -11.90 6.59
CA SER A 71 -12.12 -10.97 6.55
C SER A 71 -11.65 -9.54 6.27
N PHE A 72 -12.50 -8.77 5.64
CA PHE A 72 -12.26 -7.35 5.42
C PHE A 72 -13.45 -6.52 5.90
N GLU A 73 -13.16 -5.29 6.30
CA GLU A 73 -14.16 -4.30 6.64
C GLU A 73 -14.68 -3.62 5.37
N ALA A 74 -15.99 -3.68 5.12
CA ALA A 74 -16.65 -2.99 4.03
C ALA A 74 -16.92 -1.53 4.39
N ARG A 75 -15.87 -0.70 4.44
CA ARG A 75 -15.89 0.70 4.90
C ARG A 75 -16.83 1.60 4.10
N ASP A 76 -17.01 1.29 2.82
CA ASP A 76 -17.86 2.08 1.92
C ASP A 76 -19.35 1.73 2.06
N PHE A 77 -19.67 0.67 2.79
CA PHE A 77 -21.04 0.26 3.03
C PHE A 77 -21.68 1.10 4.12
N LYS A 78 -22.63 1.96 3.71
CA LYS A 78 -23.37 2.84 4.62
C LYS A 78 -24.81 2.40 4.71
N ALA A 79 -25.12 1.61 5.73
CA ALA A 79 -26.49 1.26 6.08
C ALA A 79 -26.74 1.46 7.57
N ARG A 80 -28.02 1.55 7.95
CA ARG A 80 -28.40 1.51 9.37
C ARG A 80 -28.07 0.13 9.95
N THR A 81 -27.63 0.09 11.19
CA THR A 81 -27.32 -1.14 11.93
C THR A 81 -28.57 -1.83 12.46
N ASN A 82 -29.57 -2.02 11.60
CA ASN A 82 -30.82 -2.72 11.87
C ASN A 82 -30.94 -3.92 10.93
N GLU A 83 -31.97 -4.72 11.12
CA GLU A 83 -32.22 -5.95 10.36
C GLU A 83 -32.29 -5.70 8.84
N ALA A 84 -32.98 -4.65 8.39
CA ALA A 84 -33.05 -4.27 6.98
C ALA A 84 -31.67 -3.86 6.40
N GLY A 85 -30.82 -3.20 7.22
CA GLY A 85 -29.44 -2.88 6.82
C GLY A 85 -28.58 -4.13 6.71
N LEU A 86 -28.75 -5.10 7.59
CA LEU A 86 -28.04 -6.37 7.53
C LEU A 86 -28.45 -7.21 6.32
N GLU A 87 -29.73 -7.25 5.99
CA GLU A 87 -30.25 -7.94 4.81
C GLU A 87 -29.66 -7.32 3.53
N LYS A 88 -29.71 -6.00 3.39
CA LYS A 88 -29.07 -5.27 2.28
C LYS A 88 -27.56 -5.53 2.18
N PHE A 89 -26.87 -5.70 3.31
CA PHE A 89 -25.47 -6.03 3.31
C PHE A 89 -25.20 -7.44 2.78
N ARG A 90 -26.01 -8.42 3.21
CA ARG A 90 -25.94 -9.80 2.73
C ARG A 90 -26.29 -9.93 1.26
N GLU A 91 -27.23 -9.11 0.75
CA GLU A 91 -27.53 -9.02 -0.68
C GLU A 91 -26.34 -8.46 -1.49
N SER A 92 -25.61 -7.50 -0.92
CA SER A 92 -24.42 -6.92 -1.56
C SER A 92 -23.23 -7.87 -1.58
N TYR A 93 -23.15 -8.77 -0.60
CA TYR A 93 -22.09 -9.76 -0.45
C TYR A 93 -22.71 -11.16 -0.22
N PRO A 94 -23.38 -11.75 -1.22
CA PRO A 94 -24.03 -13.04 -1.05
C PRO A 94 -22.99 -14.15 -0.83
N ILE A 95 -23.36 -15.16 -0.05
CA ILE A 95 -22.52 -16.34 0.17
C ILE A 95 -22.21 -16.98 -1.18
N GLY A 96 -20.94 -17.35 -1.40
CA GLY A 96 -20.45 -17.87 -2.66
C GLY A 96 -20.05 -16.80 -3.68
N TYR A 97 -20.28 -15.51 -3.40
CA TYR A 97 -19.81 -14.44 -4.28
C TYR A 97 -18.30 -14.50 -4.51
N GLY A 98 -17.90 -14.48 -5.78
CA GLY A 98 -16.51 -14.60 -6.18
C GLY A 98 -15.71 -13.31 -5.92
N LEU A 99 -14.59 -13.42 -5.24
CA LEU A 99 -13.65 -12.33 -4.99
C LEU A 99 -12.30 -12.64 -5.64
N THR A 100 -11.69 -11.62 -6.23
CA THR A 100 -10.32 -11.75 -6.74
C THR A 100 -9.34 -11.57 -5.60
N VAL A 101 -8.58 -12.61 -5.27
CA VAL A 101 -7.56 -12.60 -4.22
C VAL A 101 -6.18 -12.64 -4.87
N PHE A 102 -5.36 -11.62 -4.62
CA PHE A 102 -3.96 -11.60 -4.99
C PHE A 102 -3.14 -12.13 -3.82
N TYR A 103 -2.25 -13.08 -4.04
CA TYR A 103 -1.46 -13.67 -2.98
C TYR A 103 0.01 -13.78 -3.34
N TRP A 104 0.87 -13.82 -2.34
CA TRP A 104 2.30 -14.03 -2.54
C TRP A 104 2.58 -15.51 -2.78
N LYS A 105 3.29 -15.83 -3.88
CA LYS A 105 3.54 -17.23 -4.29
C LYS A 105 4.27 -18.07 -3.27
N GLU A 106 5.18 -17.45 -2.51
CA GLU A 106 5.99 -18.14 -1.50
C GLU A 106 5.21 -18.37 -0.21
N ASP A 107 4.36 -17.40 0.17
CA ASP A 107 3.49 -17.50 1.34
C ASP A 107 2.06 -17.04 0.98
N PRO A 108 1.18 -17.98 0.59
CA PRO A 108 -0.20 -17.65 0.25
C PRO A 108 -1.04 -17.08 1.40
N SER A 109 -0.58 -17.15 2.65
CA SER A 109 -1.27 -16.47 3.76
C SER A 109 -1.18 -14.94 3.67
N VAL A 110 -0.17 -14.44 2.97
CA VAL A 110 0.01 -13.01 2.66
C VAL A 110 -0.74 -12.69 1.37
N HIS A 111 -1.84 -11.95 1.49
CA HIS A 111 -2.74 -11.72 0.36
C HIS A 111 -3.45 -10.36 0.43
N TRP A 112 -4.09 -9.98 -0.68
CA TRP A 112 -4.80 -8.70 -0.86
C TRP A 112 -6.02 -8.88 -1.75
N LEU A 113 -7.06 -8.09 -1.50
CA LEU A 113 -8.23 -7.99 -2.38
C LEU A 113 -8.06 -6.92 -3.47
N HIS A 114 -7.09 -6.04 -3.33
CA HIS A 114 -6.74 -5.06 -4.35
C HIS A 114 -5.44 -5.46 -5.03
N LYS A 115 -5.36 -5.25 -6.33
CA LYS A 115 -4.12 -5.51 -7.08
C LYS A 115 -2.96 -4.74 -6.44
N PRO A 116 -1.91 -5.44 -5.96
CA PRO A 116 -0.75 -4.76 -5.40
C PRO A 116 -0.08 -3.89 -6.47
N PRO A 117 0.57 -2.79 -6.07
CA PRO A 117 1.27 -1.93 -7.00
C PRO A 117 2.36 -2.71 -7.73
N SER A 118 2.58 -2.40 -8.99
CA SER A 118 3.68 -3.02 -9.74
C SER A 118 5.04 -2.62 -9.17
N THR A 119 6.05 -3.47 -9.33
CA THR A 119 7.44 -3.16 -8.92
C THR A 119 7.91 -1.81 -9.46
N LYS A 120 7.53 -1.48 -10.71
CA LYS A 120 7.84 -0.18 -11.33
C LYS A 120 7.19 0.99 -10.56
N ALA A 121 5.92 0.85 -10.17
CA ALA A 121 5.22 1.89 -9.40
C ALA A 121 5.81 2.07 -8.00
N VAL A 122 6.21 0.97 -7.34
CA VAL A 122 6.89 1.02 -6.04
C VAL A 122 8.23 1.74 -6.16
N PHE A 123 9.00 1.43 -7.21
CA PHE A 123 10.30 2.06 -7.45
C PHE A 123 10.16 3.55 -7.78
N SER A 124 9.19 3.91 -8.62
CA SER A 124 8.89 5.32 -8.93
C SER A 124 8.56 6.09 -7.66
N ASN A 125 7.60 5.62 -6.86
CA ASN A 125 7.20 6.28 -5.62
C ASN A 125 8.33 6.35 -4.58
N ALA A 126 9.25 5.37 -4.58
CA ALA A 126 10.42 5.37 -3.69
C ALA A 126 11.46 6.42 -4.10
N LEU A 127 11.50 6.81 -5.38
CA LEU A 127 12.42 7.82 -5.90
C LEU A 127 11.88 9.25 -5.82
N ASP A 128 10.56 9.43 -5.84
CA ASP A 128 9.91 10.75 -5.88
C ASP A 128 10.31 11.62 -4.69
N VAL A 129 10.34 11.06 -3.48
CA VAL A 129 10.68 11.80 -2.26
C VAL A 129 12.17 12.17 -2.19
N PRO A 130 13.14 11.25 -2.44
CA PRO A 130 14.56 11.60 -2.52
C PRO A 130 14.86 12.65 -3.58
N LEU A 131 14.20 12.58 -4.73
CA LEU A 131 14.38 13.54 -5.82
C LEU A 131 13.85 14.92 -5.41
N LEU A 132 12.71 14.97 -4.73
CA LEU A 132 12.14 16.20 -4.18
C LEU A 132 13.08 16.82 -3.15
N VAL A 133 13.64 16.02 -2.21
CA VAL A 133 14.61 16.49 -1.22
C VAL A 133 15.86 17.04 -1.89
N LEU A 134 16.41 16.35 -2.90
CA LEU A 134 17.55 16.83 -3.70
C LEU A 134 17.26 18.18 -4.36
N VAL A 135 16.11 18.34 -4.97
CA VAL A 135 15.72 19.61 -5.61
C VAL A 135 15.58 20.72 -4.57
N LEU A 136 14.83 20.48 -3.50
CA LEU A 136 14.57 21.49 -2.46
C LEU A 136 15.85 21.93 -1.71
N THR A 137 16.86 21.08 -1.58
CA THR A 137 18.11 21.43 -0.92
C THR A 137 19.13 22.09 -1.85
N ASN A 138 19.12 21.77 -3.14
CA ASN A 138 20.09 22.33 -4.09
C ASN A 138 19.65 23.64 -4.73
N VAL A 139 18.36 23.87 -4.97
CA VAL A 139 17.89 25.13 -5.56
C VAL A 139 18.27 26.36 -4.74
N PRO A 140 18.08 26.38 -3.39
CA PRO A 140 18.53 27.53 -2.59
C PRO A 140 20.05 27.73 -2.61
N LEU A 141 20.84 26.63 -2.62
CA LEU A 141 22.30 26.73 -2.65
C LEU A 141 22.81 27.29 -3.98
N LEU A 142 22.21 26.88 -5.10
CA LEU A 142 22.52 27.43 -6.43
C LEU A 142 22.15 28.90 -6.51
N PHE A 143 21.03 29.31 -5.90
CA PHE A 143 20.60 30.69 -5.87
C PHE A 143 21.54 31.57 -5.03
N VAL A 144 21.97 31.11 -3.85
CA VAL A 144 22.97 31.81 -3.04
C VAL A 144 24.30 31.92 -3.75
N HIS A 145 24.76 30.86 -4.39
CA HIS A 145 26.00 30.88 -5.18
C HIS A 145 25.92 31.88 -6.33
N TRP A 146 24.79 31.94 -7.03
CA TRP A 146 24.54 32.89 -8.12
C TRP A 146 24.56 34.35 -7.61
N LEU A 147 23.93 34.64 -6.46
CA LEU A 147 23.95 35.96 -5.85
C LEU A 147 25.39 36.40 -5.46
N ILE A 148 26.17 35.50 -4.87
CA ILE A 148 27.56 35.79 -4.50
C ILE A 148 28.41 36.08 -5.75
N SER A 149 28.21 35.33 -6.85
CA SER A 149 28.93 35.56 -8.09
C SER A 149 28.60 36.89 -8.77
N MET A 150 27.36 37.38 -8.61
CA MET A 150 26.97 38.71 -9.09
C MET A 150 27.57 39.87 -8.29
N GLN A 151 27.91 39.67 -7.01
CA GLN A 151 28.52 40.70 -6.19
C GLN A 151 30.06 40.77 -6.31
N ALA A 152 30.65 39.72 -6.88
CA ALA A 152 32.11 39.60 -7.04
C ALA A 152 32.64 40.08 -8.43
N GLY A 153 31.74 40.42 -9.35
CA GLY A 153 32.07 40.98 -10.68
C GLY A 153 31.73 42.45 -10.79
#